data_8511d705b54b4201306b02ae46311551
#
_entry.id   8511d705b54b4201306b02ae46311551
#
_cell.length_a   1.000
_cell.length_b   1.000
_cell.length_c   1.000
_cell.angle_alpha   90.00
_cell.angle_beta   90.00
_cell.angle_gamma   90.00
#
_symmetry.space_group_name_H-M   'P 1'
#
loop_
_entity.id
_entity.type
_entity.pdbx_description
1 polymer ?
#
loop_
_entity_poly.entity_id
_entity_poly.type
_entity_poly.pdbx_seq_one_letter_code
_entity_poly.pdbx_strand_id
1 'polypeptide(L)'
;MRIYLKSIEIALIASATLAGQSDISGERMRAHTRFLAHDLLEGRGVGERGGTLAEEYLAATLASFGVKPAGENGTYFQTVPMVGVTVDGQRSTMSAVKGDKQLALRWQHDYIGTTHTQLPEVPIDAEAVFVGHGIVSKTEKWDDYKGTDVRGKVVVLFTNEPQPENPQVFKGRTLTYAGRWVYKFEEAARQGAAGCIIIHTTPTAGYGWDVVRNSWGKEDPQMEFDPGRPALRFAGWVTEEAGGRLLSLSGHTVETLLKAADDPNFKSIPLGFRLRGQLVSSMRAIKSRNVLGRVEGSDPKGLTEAVLFSAHWDHLGKGIAVRNDAVYNGAIDNATGCAVVLEQARVWASLGQKPRRSALFAFWTAEESGLRGAEYFAAHPTIPAAKVAININYDALFPSARTRDAVVTGAERTTVWSMVQEAARRMELELSPDPRPEQGSFYRSDHFMLAKVGIPAFKVGLGTRVIGKPDDFSSKEYQDYNANRYHQPADEYRDDWDFASLEHAARFGFLLGLNIANATELPRWNPGDEFAVAGR
;
A
#
# COMPACT_ATOMS: atom_id res chain seq x y z
N MET A 1 -13.19 49.83 -0.02
CA MET A 1 -14.13 48.76 -0.44
C MET A 1 -13.45 47.42 -0.75
N ARG A 2 -12.36 47.34 -1.51
CA ARG A 2 -11.64 46.05 -1.77
C ARG A 2 -11.01 45.40 -0.54
N ILE A 3 -10.56 46.14 0.47
CA ILE A 3 -9.95 45.63 1.69
C ILE A 3 -11.02 45.02 2.62
N TYR A 4 -12.19 45.67 2.73
CA TYR A 4 -13.31 45.14 3.53
C TYR A 4 -13.91 43.84 2.96
N LEU A 5 -13.97 43.70 1.63
CA LEU A 5 -14.44 42.47 0.97
C LEU A 5 -13.49 41.28 1.23
N LYS A 6 -12.17 41.47 1.16
CA LYS A 6 -11.20 40.44 1.49
C LYS A 6 -11.26 40.03 2.98
N SER A 7 -11.49 40.95 3.89
CA SER A 7 -11.60 40.65 5.32
C SER A 7 -12.88 39.85 5.64
N ILE A 8 -13.97 40.11 4.93
CA ILE A 8 -15.24 39.39 5.08
C ILE A 8 -15.12 37.97 4.47
N GLU A 9 -14.47 37.82 3.33
CA GLU A 9 -14.21 36.49 2.74
C GLU A 9 -13.31 35.64 3.65
N ILE A 10 -12.24 36.18 4.21
CA ILE A 10 -11.36 35.48 5.14
C ILE A 10 -12.11 35.08 6.42
N ALA A 11 -12.96 35.93 6.95
CA ALA A 11 -13.75 35.63 8.15
C ALA A 11 -14.83 34.56 7.88
N LEU A 12 -15.45 34.55 6.70
CA LEU A 12 -16.44 33.56 6.30
C LEU A 12 -15.79 32.19 6.03
N ILE A 13 -14.63 32.14 5.41
CA ILE A 13 -13.84 30.91 5.21
C ILE A 13 -13.40 30.33 6.57
N ALA A 14 -12.93 31.19 7.49
CA ALA A 14 -12.55 30.74 8.83
C ALA A 14 -13.74 30.17 9.62
N SER A 15 -14.93 30.77 9.50
CA SER A 15 -16.15 30.32 10.17
C SER A 15 -16.65 28.97 9.58
N ALA A 16 -16.62 28.81 8.27
CA ALA A 16 -17.01 27.56 7.59
C ALA A 16 -16.03 26.41 7.93
N THR A 17 -14.74 26.71 8.05
CA THR A 17 -13.70 25.76 8.43
C THR A 17 -13.90 25.26 9.86
N LEU A 18 -14.21 26.14 10.80
CA LEU A 18 -14.49 25.80 12.20
C LEU A 18 -15.77 24.95 12.33
N ALA A 19 -16.84 25.31 11.63
CA ALA A 19 -18.10 24.57 11.66
C ALA A 19 -17.93 23.15 11.08
N GLY A 20 -17.23 22.99 9.94
CA GLY A 20 -16.97 21.68 9.36
C GLY A 20 -16.09 20.79 10.24
N GLN A 21 -15.04 21.33 10.85
CA GLN A 21 -14.19 20.59 11.78
C GLN A 21 -14.94 20.12 13.03
N SER A 22 -15.84 20.93 13.57
CA SER A 22 -16.61 20.58 14.77
C SER A 22 -17.61 19.45 14.52
N ASP A 23 -18.01 19.21 13.26
CA ASP A 23 -18.98 18.17 12.89
C ASP A 23 -18.35 16.79 12.60
N ILE A 24 -17.03 16.67 12.53
CA ILE A 24 -16.36 15.36 12.40
C ILE A 24 -16.51 14.56 13.71
N SER A 25 -16.97 13.30 13.59
CA SER A 25 -17.34 12.48 14.75
C SER A 25 -16.67 11.11 14.76
N GLY A 26 -16.00 10.79 15.85
CA GLY A 26 -15.44 9.47 16.12
C GLY A 26 -16.52 8.38 16.16
N GLU A 27 -17.71 8.67 16.69
CA GLU A 27 -18.80 7.70 16.78
C GLU A 27 -19.37 7.31 15.40
N ARG A 28 -19.43 8.23 14.44
CA ARG A 28 -19.82 7.86 13.07
C ARG A 28 -18.76 6.99 12.41
N MET A 29 -17.49 7.31 12.61
CA MET A 29 -16.37 6.46 12.11
C MET A 29 -16.37 5.09 12.79
N ARG A 30 -16.70 5.00 14.08
CA ARG A 30 -16.93 3.72 14.79
C ARG A 30 -17.96 2.87 14.08
N ALA A 31 -19.11 3.46 13.72
CA ALA A 31 -20.19 2.74 13.05
C ALA A 31 -19.78 2.21 11.68
N HIS A 32 -19.06 3.00 10.88
CA HIS A 32 -18.51 2.58 9.59
C HIS A 32 -17.46 1.47 9.75
N THR A 33 -16.52 1.63 10.67
CA THR A 33 -15.47 0.62 10.94
C THR A 33 -16.11 -0.71 11.38
N ARG A 34 -17.06 -0.67 12.33
CA ARG A 34 -17.76 -1.85 12.81
C ARG A 34 -18.48 -2.60 11.69
N PHE A 35 -19.14 -1.87 10.79
CA PHE A 35 -19.82 -2.49 9.65
C PHE A 35 -18.83 -3.12 8.68
N LEU A 36 -17.81 -2.35 8.25
CA LEU A 36 -16.83 -2.82 7.27
C LEU A 36 -15.99 -4.00 7.79
N ALA A 37 -15.73 -4.07 9.09
CA ALA A 37 -15.00 -5.17 9.71
C ALA A 37 -15.89 -6.31 10.19
N HIS A 38 -17.17 -6.34 9.83
CA HIS A 38 -18.09 -7.38 10.28
C HIS A 38 -17.93 -8.67 9.48
N ASP A 39 -18.03 -9.83 10.13
CA ASP A 39 -17.93 -11.18 9.53
C ASP A 39 -18.85 -11.37 8.31
N LEU A 40 -20.03 -10.72 8.29
CA LEU A 40 -20.94 -10.76 7.15
C LEU A 40 -20.33 -10.24 5.85
N LEU A 41 -19.25 -9.43 5.93
CA LEU A 41 -18.50 -8.98 4.77
C LEU A 41 -17.35 -9.93 4.42
N GLU A 42 -17.25 -11.07 5.13
CA GLU A 42 -16.34 -12.17 4.77
C GLU A 42 -14.90 -11.70 4.51
N GLY A 43 -14.47 -10.65 5.26
CA GLY A 43 -13.12 -10.07 5.09
C GLY A 43 -12.93 -9.26 3.80
N ARG A 44 -14.00 -8.84 3.15
CA ARG A 44 -13.99 -7.95 1.95
C ARG A 44 -13.04 -8.40 0.83
N GLY A 45 -12.97 -9.70 0.58
CA GLY A 45 -12.11 -10.26 -0.46
C GLY A 45 -12.43 -9.70 -1.86
N VAL A 46 -11.39 -9.49 -2.65
CA VAL A 46 -11.47 -8.94 -4.01
C VAL A 46 -12.21 -9.90 -4.94
N GLY A 47 -13.26 -9.42 -5.61
CA GLY A 47 -14.09 -10.25 -6.49
C GLY A 47 -14.89 -11.35 -5.76
N GLU A 48 -15.06 -11.20 -4.45
CA GLU A 48 -15.88 -12.04 -3.60
C GLU A 48 -17.19 -11.32 -3.20
N ARG A 49 -18.12 -12.08 -2.63
CA ARG A 49 -19.41 -11.54 -2.18
C ARG A 49 -19.24 -10.42 -1.13
N GLY A 50 -18.36 -10.64 -0.16
CA GLY A 50 -18.10 -9.66 0.90
C GLY A 50 -17.53 -8.37 0.36
N GLY A 51 -16.60 -8.45 -0.59
CA GLY A 51 -16.05 -7.29 -1.30
C GLY A 51 -17.13 -6.53 -2.07
N THR A 52 -18.00 -7.23 -2.82
CA THR A 52 -19.12 -6.60 -3.54
C THR A 52 -20.07 -5.87 -2.58
N LEU A 53 -20.34 -6.43 -1.40
CA LEU A 53 -21.16 -5.76 -0.37
C LEU A 53 -20.47 -4.49 0.16
N ALA A 54 -19.16 -4.52 0.34
CA ALA A 54 -18.39 -3.33 0.76
C ALA A 54 -18.43 -2.23 -0.30
N GLU A 55 -18.24 -2.56 -1.58
CA GLU A 55 -18.36 -1.60 -2.70
C GLU A 55 -19.74 -0.92 -2.74
N GLU A 56 -20.81 -1.69 -2.65
CA GLU A 56 -22.18 -1.17 -2.66
C GLU A 56 -22.49 -0.34 -1.40
N TYR A 57 -22.00 -0.75 -0.24
CA TYR A 57 -22.12 0.01 1.00
C TYR A 57 -21.46 1.40 0.89
N LEU A 58 -20.22 1.44 0.38
CA LEU A 58 -19.48 2.69 0.20
C LEU A 58 -20.19 3.62 -0.78
N ALA A 59 -20.65 3.09 -1.92
CA ALA A 59 -21.39 3.87 -2.93
C ALA A 59 -22.71 4.41 -2.39
N ALA A 60 -23.50 3.56 -1.71
CA ALA A 60 -24.76 3.95 -1.09
C ALA A 60 -24.56 5.01 0.01
N THR A 61 -23.49 4.87 0.81
CA THR A 61 -23.15 5.82 1.87
C THR A 61 -22.77 7.17 1.27
N LEU A 62 -21.93 7.22 0.23
CA LEU A 62 -21.60 8.46 -0.49
C LEU A 62 -22.85 9.12 -1.07
N ALA A 63 -23.75 8.33 -1.69
CA ALA A 63 -25.01 8.84 -2.22
C ALA A 63 -25.91 9.45 -1.12
N SER A 64 -25.97 8.80 0.05
CA SER A 64 -26.76 9.30 1.20
C SER A 64 -26.26 10.64 1.74
N PHE A 65 -24.98 10.95 1.56
CA PHE A 65 -24.37 12.25 1.89
C PHE A 65 -24.56 13.31 0.81
N GLY A 66 -25.16 12.97 -0.34
CA GLY A 66 -25.30 13.87 -1.48
C GLY A 66 -24.00 14.06 -2.27
N VAL A 67 -23.00 13.21 -2.08
CA VAL A 67 -21.79 13.16 -2.88
C VAL A 67 -22.16 12.63 -4.27
N LYS A 68 -21.71 13.28 -5.35
CA LYS A 68 -22.00 12.87 -6.72
C LYS A 68 -21.12 11.69 -7.16
N PRO A 69 -21.62 10.81 -8.06
CA PRO A 69 -20.78 9.76 -8.63
C PRO A 69 -19.61 10.35 -9.43
N ALA A 70 -18.44 9.69 -9.38
CA ALA A 70 -17.22 10.09 -10.07
C ALA A 70 -16.50 8.92 -10.75
N GLY A 71 -17.14 7.76 -10.83
CA GLY A 71 -16.67 6.60 -11.58
C GLY A 71 -17.06 6.65 -13.05
N GLU A 72 -17.06 5.49 -13.68
CA GLU A 72 -17.37 5.32 -15.11
C GLU A 72 -18.88 5.46 -15.38
N ASN A 73 -19.22 5.99 -16.55
CA ASN A 73 -20.60 6.07 -17.05
C ASN A 73 -21.58 6.75 -16.06
N GLY A 74 -21.11 7.71 -15.25
CA GLY A 74 -21.95 8.43 -14.29
C GLY A 74 -22.32 7.59 -13.04
N THR A 75 -21.61 6.52 -12.78
CA THR A 75 -21.75 5.68 -11.57
C THR A 75 -20.69 6.04 -10.52
N TYR A 76 -20.77 5.42 -9.34
CA TYR A 76 -19.70 5.50 -8.34
C TYR A 76 -18.54 4.55 -8.64
N PHE A 77 -18.62 3.71 -9.65
CA PHE A 77 -17.70 2.60 -9.85
C PHE A 77 -16.76 2.82 -11.02
N GLN A 78 -15.50 2.43 -10.82
CA GLN A 78 -14.54 2.18 -11.87
C GLN A 78 -14.16 0.71 -11.81
N THR A 79 -14.47 -0.04 -12.87
CA THR A 79 -14.19 -1.48 -12.92
C THR A 79 -12.71 -1.72 -13.19
N VAL A 80 -12.09 -2.50 -12.32
CA VAL A 80 -10.69 -2.94 -12.45
C VAL A 80 -10.69 -4.39 -12.94
N PRO A 81 -10.33 -4.63 -14.21
CA PRO A 81 -10.29 -5.98 -14.75
C PRO A 81 -9.07 -6.73 -14.23
N MET A 82 -9.30 -7.89 -13.60
CA MET A 82 -8.23 -8.71 -13.04
C MET A 82 -8.48 -10.19 -13.31
N VAL A 83 -7.40 -10.97 -13.15
CA VAL A 83 -7.43 -12.44 -13.18
C VAL A 83 -7.00 -12.94 -11.81
N GLY A 84 -7.89 -13.70 -11.16
CA GLY A 84 -7.55 -14.43 -9.94
C GLY A 84 -6.77 -15.69 -10.29
N VAL A 85 -5.57 -15.81 -9.78
CA VAL A 85 -4.70 -16.98 -9.94
C VAL A 85 -4.66 -17.76 -8.64
N THR A 86 -5.19 -18.99 -8.65
CA THR A 86 -5.16 -19.88 -7.48
C THR A 86 -4.25 -21.06 -7.75
N VAL A 87 -3.17 -21.17 -6.98
CA VAL A 87 -2.22 -22.27 -7.08
C VAL A 87 -2.77 -23.50 -6.35
N ASP A 88 -2.83 -24.63 -7.07
CA ASP A 88 -3.09 -25.95 -6.48
C ASP A 88 -1.81 -26.51 -5.85
N GLY A 89 -1.65 -26.29 -4.55
CA GLY A 89 -0.46 -26.73 -3.82
C GLY A 89 -0.28 -28.23 -3.73
N GLN A 90 -1.36 -29.04 -3.94
CA GLN A 90 -1.26 -30.52 -3.94
C GLN A 90 -0.68 -31.05 -5.26
N ARG A 91 -0.97 -30.36 -6.36
CA ARG A 91 -0.48 -30.72 -7.70
C ARG A 91 0.81 -29.99 -8.08
N SER A 92 1.13 -28.91 -7.38
CA SER A 92 2.37 -28.15 -7.61
C SER A 92 3.55 -28.78 -6.90
N THR A 93 4.69 -28.76 -7.54
CA THR A 93 5.95 -29.34 -7.00
C THR A 93 7.10 -28.37 -7.18
N MET A 94 8.03 -28.37 -6.22
CA MET A 94 9.29 -27.61 -6.32
C MET A 94 10.41 -28.40 -5.64
N SER A 95 11.55 -28.50 -6.30
CA SER A 95 12.77 -29.11 -5.73
C SER A 95 14.02 -28.42 -6.25
N ALA A 96 15.07 -28.42 -5.45
CA ALA A 96 16.41 -28.05 -5.87
C ALA A 96 17.24 -29.32 -6.13
N VAL A 97 17.92 -29.36 -7.28
CA VAL A 97 18.70 -30.54 -7.73
C VAL A 97 20.13 -30.12 -8.00
N LYS A 98 21.10 -30.81 -7.34
CA LYS A 98 22.53 -30.62 -7.55
C LYS A 98 23.24 -31.98 -7.60
N GLY A 99 23.65 -32.42 -8.79
CA GLY A 99 24.14 -33.78 -8.99
C GLY A 99 23.09 -34.81 -8.57
N ASP A 100 23.47 -35.73 -7.68
CA ASP A 100 22.57 -36.75 -7.13
C ASP A 100 21.72 -36.29 -5.95
N LYS A 101 21.94 -35.06 -5.48
CA LYS A 101 21.19 -34.48 -4.34
C LYS A 101 19.92 -33.80 -4.82
N GLN A 102 18.80 -34.15 -4.18
CA GLN A 102 17.51 -33.49 -4.40
C GLN A 102 16.94 -33.05 -3.08
N LEU A 103 16.54 -31.77 -3.00
CA LEU A 103 15.84 -31.17 -1.88
C LEU A 103 14.42 -30.77 -2.33
N ALA A 104 13.42 -31.54 -1.90
CA ALA A 104 12.03 -31.20 -2.15
C ALA A 104 11.56 -30.10 -1.18
N LEU A 105 10.75 -29.16 -1.68
CA LEU A 105 10.11 -28.09 -0.91
C LEU A 105 8.61 -28.35 -0.81
N ARG A 106 8.03 -28.13 0.36
CA ARG A 106 6.62 -28.35 0.66
C ARG A 106 5.82 -27.05 0.55
N TRP A 107 4.74 -27.09 -0.20
CA TRP A 107 3.85 -25.95 -0.38
C TRP A 107 3.32 -25.42 0.97
N GLN A 108 3.23 -24.07 1.13
CA GLN A 108 2.84 -23.32 2.33
C GLN A 108 3.72 -23.54 3.56
N HIS A 109 4.50 -24.60 3.60
CA HIS A 109 5.38 -24.92 4.71
C HIS A 109 6.81 -24.42 4.47
N ASP A 110 7.36 -24.71 3.31
CA ASP A 110 8.72 -24.32 2.92
C ASP A 110 8.70 -23.17 1.91
N TYR A 111 7.69 -23.12 1.03
CA TYR A 111 7.55 -22.09 0.01
C TYR A 111 6.09 -21.76 -0.30
N ILE A 112 5.90 -20.61 -0.89
CA ILE A 112 4.65 -20.15 -1.44
C ILE A 112 4.94 -19.26 -2.66
N GLY A 113 4.02 -19.17 -3.61
CA GLY A 113 4.23 -18.33 -4.78
C GLY A 113 3.11 -18.46 -5.81
N THR A 114 3.24 -17.71 -6.88
CA THR A 114 2.27 -17.61 -7.97
C THR A 114 2.97 -17.57 -9.32
N THR A 115 2.22 -17.56 -10.40
CA THR A 115 2.73 -17.27 -11.75
C THR A 115 2.17 -15.94 -12.25
N HIS A 116 3.02 -15.11 -12.83
CA HIS A 116 2.58 -13.87 -13.49
C HIS A 116 2.24 -14.08 -14.98
N THR A 117 2.43 -15.30 -15.50
CA THR A 117 2.11 -15.61 -16.90
C THR A 117 0.67 -16.03 -17.12
N GLN A 118 -0.11 -16.22 -16.03
CA GLN A 118 -1.52 -16.63 -16.06
C GLN A 118 -1.76 -17.89 -16.91
N LEU A 119 -0.83 -18.84 -16.85
CA LEU A 119 -0.94 -20.15 -17.49
C LEU A 119 -1.36 -21.21 -16.46
N PRO A 120 -2.22 -22.18 -16.84
CA PRO A 120 -2.71 -23.22 -15.92
C PRO A 120 -1.62 -24.19 -15.45
N GLU A 121 -0.60 -24.40 -16.26
CA GLU A 121 0.55 -25.25 -15.93
C GLU A 121 1.84 -24.54 -16.35
N VAL A 122 2.73 -24.36 -15.40
CA VAL A 122 4.00 -23.68 -15.62
C VAL A 122 5.14 -24.58 -15.19
N PRO A 123 5.86 -25.22 -16.14
CA PRO A 123 7.05 -26.01 -15.81
C PRO A 123 8.20 -25.09 -15.40
N ILE A 124 8.95 -25.56 -14.41
CA ILE A 124 10.15 -24.92 -13.89
C ILE A 124 11.31 -25.89 -14.03
N ASP A 125 12.32 -25.55 -14.81
CA ASP A 125 13.62 -26.20 -14.86
C ASP A 125 14.68 -25.17 -15.23
N ALA A 126 15.28 -24.54 -14.23
CA ALA A 126 16.18 -23.43 -14.42
C ALA A 126 17.31 -23.40 -13.38
N GLU A 127 18.48 -22.89 -13.78
CA GLU A 127 19.60 -22.64 -12.88
C GLU A 127 19.26 -21.55 -11.87
N ALA A 128 19.73 -21.70 -10.64
CA ALA A 128 19.55 -20.71 -9.59
C ALA A 128 20.78 -19.80 -9.45
N VAL A 129 20.53 -18.51 -9.33
CA VAL A 129 21.55 -17.46 -9.13
C VAL A 129 21.14 -16.57 -7.97
N PHE A 130 22.02 -16.39 -6.98
CA PHE A 130 21.80 -15.42 -5.92
C PHE A 130 22.21 -14.03 -6.40
N VAL A 131 21.31 -13.07 -6.27
CA VAL A 131 21.48 -11.69 -6.75
C VAL A 131 21.31 -10.66 -5.62
N GLY A 132 21.82 -10.98 -4.43
CA GLY A 132 21.82 -10.04 -3.30
C GLY A 132 20.42 -9.57 -2.91
N HIS A 133 20.20 -8.26 -2.99
CA HIS A 133 18.89 -7.64 -2.84
C HIS A 133 18.14 -7.46 -4.18
N GLY A 134 18.74 -7.84 -5.30
CA GLY A 134 18.12 -7.75 -6.64
C GLY A 134 17.82 -6.32 -7.09
N ILE A 135 18.69 -5.38 -6.77
CA ILE A 135 18.51 -3.95 -7.03
C ILE A 135 19.35 -3.49 -8.21
N VAL A 136 18.75 -2.66 -9.07
CA VAL A 136 19.44 -1.82 -10.05
C VAL A 136 19.03 -0.38 -9.84
N SER A 137 19.93 0.45 -9.33
CA SER A 137 19.68 1.87 -9.06
C SER A 137 20.82 2.72 -9.64
N LYS A 138 20.50 3.55 -10.65
CA LYS A 138 21.44 4.52 -11.21
C LYS A 138 21.79 5.62 -10.22
N THR A 139 20.82 6.05 -9.41
CA THR A 139 20.98 7.10 -8.40
C THR A 139 21.98 6.66 -7.33
N GLU A 140 21.82 5.44 -6.84
CA GLU A 140 22.68 4.86 -5.80
C GLU A 140 23.96 4.25 -6.38
N LYS A 141 24.10 4.20 -7.73
CA LYS A 141 25.19 3.51 -8.44
C LYS A 141 25.32 2.05 -8.02
N TRP A 142 24.18 1.41 -7.81
CA TRP A 142 24.08 0.04 -7.33
C TRP A 142 23.51 -0.87 -8.43
N ASP A 143 24.11 -2.04 -8.60
CA ASP A 143 23.65 -3.02 -9.61
C ASP A 143 24.04 -4.44 -9.16
N ASP A 144 23.07 -5.14 -8.57
CA ASP A 144 23.21 -6.51 -8.08
C ASP A 144 23.31 -7.55 -9.21
N TYR A 145 22.92 -7.18 -10.44
CA TYR A 145 22.96 -8.06 -11.61
C TYR A 145 24.21 -7.86 -12.47
N LYS A 146 25.05 -6.90 -12.14
CA LYS A 146 26.19 -6.49 -12.95
C LYS A 146 27.07 -7.65 -13.40
N GLY A 147 27.17 -7.83 -14.71
CA GLY A 147 28.02 -8.84 -15.34
C GLY A 147 27.46 -10.25 -15.31
N THR A 148 26.22 -10.44 -14.86
CA THR A 148 25.58 -11.76 -14.79
C THR A 148 24.34 -11.81 -15.68
N ASP A 149 24.32 -12.73 -16.64
CA ASP A 149 23.12 -13.01 -17.43
C ASP A 149 22.17 -13.93 -16.65
N VAL A 150 21.03 -13.40 -16.23
CA VAL A 150 19.99 -14.14 -15.50
C VAL A 150 18.79 -14.53 -16.37
N ARG A 151 18.85 -14.30 -17.68
CA ARG A 151 17.77 -14.65 -18.60
C ARG A 151 17.51 -16.15 -18.59
N GLY A 152 16.24 -16.49 -18.36
CA GLY A 152 15.79 -17.89 -18.25
C GLY A 152 16.22 -18.60 -16.97
N LYS A 153 16.87 -17.92 -16.01
CA LYS A 153 17.26 -18.48 -14.72
C LYS A 153 16.26 -18.11 -13.63
N VAL A 154 16.34 -18.75 -12.48
CA VAL A 154 15.63 -18.34 -11.27
C VAL A 154 16.60 -17.54 -10.41
N VAL A 155 16.24 -16.29 -10.13
CA VAL A 155 17.00 -15.47 -9.18
C VAL A 155 16.53 -15.74 -7.76
N VAL A 156 17.48 -15.80 -6.83
CA VAL A 156 17.26 -15.94 -5.39
C VAL A 156 17.80 -14.68 -4.73
N LEU A 157 17.03 -14.06 -3.85
CA LEU A 157 17.39 -12.76 -3.26
C LEU A 157 16.73 -12.55 -1.89
N PHE A 158 17.10 -11.45 -1.23
CA PHE A 158 16.45 -10.96 -0.02
C PHE A 158 15.59 -9.72 -0.31
N THR A 159 14.55 -9.51 0.49
CA THR A 159 13.85 -8.21 0.54
C THR A 159 14.71 -7.14 1.21
N ASN A 160 14.18 -5.93 1.33
CA ASN A 160 14.87 -4.78 1.85
C ASN A 160 15.97 -4.32 0.87
N GLU A 161 16.85 -3.47 1.31
CA GLU A 161 17.96 -2.92 0.53
C GLU A 161 19.23 -2.96 1.37
N PRO A 162 20.40 -2.87 0.74
CA PRO A 162 21.68 -2.87 1.46
C PRO A 162 21.66 -1.90 2.63
N GLN A 163 22.22 -2.31 3.75
CA GLN A 163 22.41 -1.49 4.94
C GLN A 163 23.90 -1.13 5.08
N PRO A 164 24.46 -0.32 4.15
CA PRO A 164 25.88 0.01 4.18
C PRO A 164 26.18 0.90 5.40
N GLU A 165 27.43 0.87 5.84
CA GLU A 165 27.92 1.75 6.92
C GLU A 165 27.74 3.24 6.56
N ASN A 166 27.74 3.57 5.26
CA ASN A 166 27.51 4.94 4.78
C ASN A 166 26.02 5.27 4.77
N PRO A 167 25.53 6.13 5.67
CA PRO A 167 24.10 6.47 5.77
C PRO A 167 23.58 7.32 4.58
N GLN A 168 24.42 7.72 3.65
CA GLN A 168 24.01 8.47 2.45
C GLN A 168 23.59 7.53 1.30
N VAL A 169 23.96 6.26 1.36
CA VAL A 169 23.55 5.26 0.37
C VAL A 169 22.16 4.78 0.72
N PHE A 170 21.28 4.65 -0.27
CA PHE A 170 19.87 4.27 -0.09
C PHE A 170 19.11 5.10 0.96
N LYS A 171 19.43 6.41 1.08
CA LYS A 171 18.82 7.32 2.07
C LYS A 171 18.95 6.85 3.53
N GLY A 172 19.96 6.07 3.84
CA GLY A 172 20.27 5.55 5.17
C GLY A 172 19.18 4.59 5.68
N ARG A 173 18.55 4.93 6.81
CA ARG A 173 17.47 4.09 7.38
C ARG A 173 16.16 4.13 6.62
N THR A 174 15.94 5.13 5.76
CA THR A 174 14.66 5.29 5.05
C THR A 174 14.63 4.37 3.84
N LEU A 175 13.81 3.33 3.90
CA LEU A 175 13.66 2.38 2.80
C LEU A 175 13.17 3.08 1.53
N THR A 176 13.81 2.80 0.40
CA THR A 176 13.36 3.23 -0.92
C THR A 176 12.40 2.20 -1.56
N TYR A 177 11.85 2.53 -2.73
CA TYR A 177 11.03 1.55 -3.46
C TYR A 177 11.82 0.27 -3.80
N ALA A 178 13.11 0.39 -4.04
CA ALA A 178 13.96 -0.76 -4.36
C ALA A 178 13.98 -1.84 -3.24
N GLY A 179 13.73 -1.46 -2.00
CA GLY A 179 13.65 -2.40 -0.89
C GLY A 179 12.35 -3.21 -0.83
N ARG A 180 11.31 -2.82 -1.57
CA ARG A 180 10.00 -3.48 -1.55
C ARG A 180 10.01 -4.79 -2.33
N TRP A 181 9.28 -5.79 -1.82
CA TRP A 181 9.15 -7.09 -2.48
C TRP A 181 8.57 -6.99 -3.90
N VAL A 182 7.63 -6.07 -4.14
CA VAL A 182 7.07 -5.81 -5.48
C VAL A 182 8.17 -5.45 -6.46
N TYR A 183 9.06 -4.53 -6.06
CA TYR A 183 10.21 -4.15 -6.89
C TYR A 183 11.09 -5.35 -7.25
N LYS A 184 11.31 -6.29 -6.31
CA LYS A 184 12.15 -7.47 -6.56
C LYS A 184 11.63 -8.32 -7.71
N PHE A 185 10.31 -8.56 -7.74
CA PHE A 185 9.69 -9.30 -8.83
C PHE A 185 9.69 -8.50 -10.14
N GLU A 186 9.40 -7.21 -10.08
CA GLU A 186 9.46 -6.33 -11.25
C GLU A 186 10.88 -6.30 -11.85
N GLU A 187 11.92 -6.13 -11.03
CA GLU A 187 13.30 -6.05 -11.51
C GLU A 187 13.77 -7.40 -12.05
N ALA A 188 13.51 -8.49 -11.36
CA ALA A 188 13.82 -9.83 -11.86
C ALA A 188 13.19 -10.09 -13.25
N ALA A 189 11.93 -9.68 -13.43
CA ALA A 189 11.24 -9.77 -14.71
C ALA A 189 11.90 -8.89 -15.79
N ARG A 190 12.26 -7.63 -15.44
CA ARG A 190 12.99 -6.72 -16.36
C ARG A 190 14.34 -7.27 -16.79
N GLN A 191 15.03 -8.00 -15.92
CA GLN A 191 16.30 -8.69 -16.21
C GLN A 191 16.11 -9.98 -17.02
N GLY A 192 14.85 -10.38 -17.31
CA GLY A 192 14.51 -11.56 -18.09
C GLY A 192 14.63 -12.89 -17.33
N ALA A 193 14.64 -12.86 -16.01
CA ALA A 193 14.61 -14.05 -15.19
C ALA A 193 13.33 -14.88 -15.47
N ALA A 194 13.45 -16.20 -15.45
CA ALA A 194 12.30 -17.11 -15.56
C ALA A 194 11.49 -17.14 -14.25
N GLY A 195 12.16 -16.95 -13.13
CA GLY A 195 11.51 -16.89 -11.82
C GLY A 195 12.33 -16.11 -10.80
N CYS A 196 11.66 -15.76 -9.70
CA CYS A 196 12.26 -15.07 -8.58
C CYS A 196 11.80 -15.71 -7.27
N ILE A 197 12.75 -16.01 -6.40
CA ILE A 197 12.52 -16.52 -5.05
C ILE A 197 13.08 -15.51 -4.05
N ILE A 198 12.21 -15.03 -3.17
CA ILE A 198 12.62 -14.22 -2.02
C ILE A 198 12.82 -15.14 -0.82
N ILE A 199 14.00 -15.14 -0.23
CA ILE A 199 14.23 -15.76 1.08
C ILE A 199 13.65 -14.80 2.12
N HIS A 200 12.59 -15.24 2.79
CA HIS A 200 11.98 -14.47 3.86
C HIS A 200 12.83 -14.56 5.13
N THR A 201 13.19 -13.40 5.65
CA THR A 201 13.65 -13.27 7.04
C THR A 201 12.83 -12.18 7.71
N THR A 202 12.47 -12.35 8.98
CA THR A 202 11.70 -11.32 9.70
C THR A 202 12.40 -9.96 9.72
N PRO A 203 13.73 -9.88 9.92
CA PRO A 203 14.43 -8.58 9.88
C PRO A 203 14.35 -7.87 8.53
N THR A 204 14.47 -8.59 7.41
CA THR A 204 14.45 -7.94 6.08
C THR A 204 13.03 -7.64 5.59
N ALA A 205 12.03 -8.46 5.96
CA ALA A 205 10.65 -8.24 5.56
C ALA A 205 9.91 -7.23 6.46
N GLY A 206 10.28 -7.16 7.74
CA GLY A 206 9.61 -6.34 8.76
C GLY A 206 8.35 -6.99 9.35
N TYR A 207 8.06 -8.25 9.00
CA TYR A 207 6.93 -9.05 9.51
C TYR A 207 7.26 -10.55 9.46
N GLY A 208 6.49 -11.36 10.19
CA GLY A 208 6.68 -12.81 10.25
C GLY A 208 6.21 -13.56 8.99
N TRP A 209 6.60 -14.84 8.86
CA TRP A 209 6.22 -15.69 7.74
C TRP A 209 4.70 -15.84 7.58
N ASP A 210 3.93 -15.81 8.66
CA ASP A 210 2.48 -15.95 8.62
C ASP A 210 1.81 -14.87 7.76
N VAL A 211 2.35 -13.66 7.73
CA VAL A 211 1.88 -12.58 6.84
C VAL A 211 2.01 -12.99 5.37
N VAL A 212 3.16 -13.52 4.98
CA VAL A 212 3.39 -14.01 3.61
C VAL A 212 2.47 -15.18 3.29
N ARG A 213 2.39 -16.17 4.20
CA ARG A 213 1.55 -17.35 4.01
C ARG A 213 0.07 -16.99 3.83
N ASN A 214 -0.44 -16.08 4.67
CA ASN A 214 -1.85 -15.70 4.66
C ASN A 214 -2.21 -14.83 3.45
N SER A 215 -1.30 -13.95 3.02
CA SER A 215 -1.51 -13.09 1.85
C SER A 215 -1.38 -13.85 0.52
N TRP A 216 -0.41 -14.77 0.43
CA TRP A 216 -0.06 -15.47 -0.82
C TRP A 216 -0.59 -16.90 -0.92
N GLY A 217 -1.11 -17.46 0.18
CA GLY A 217 -1.62 -18.84 0.25
C GLY A 217 -3.06 -19.02 -0.24
N LYS A 218 -3.58 -18.03 -0.92
CA LYS A 218 -4.94 -17.95 -1.45
C LYS A 218 -4.94 -17.50 -2.91
N GLU A 219 -6.10 -17.18 -3.47
CA GLU A 219 -6.18 -16.56 -4.78
C GLU A 219 -5.43 -15.22 -4.81
N ASP A 220 -4.61 -15.03 -5.83
CA ASP A 220 -3.86 -13.82 -6.10
C ASP A 220 -4.54 -13.01 -7.23
N PRO A 221 -5.22 -11.90 -6.93
CA PRO A 221 -5.77 -10.99 -7.93
C PRO A 221 -4.63 -10.25 -8.66
N GLN A 222 -4.46 -10.53 -9.92
CA GLN A 222 -3.46 -9.92 -10.80
C GLN A 222 -4.14 -9.09 -11.88
N MET A 223 -3.49 -8.01 -12.34
CA MET A 223 -3.91 -7.36 -13.58
C MET A 223 -3.87 -8.36 -14.74
N GLU A 224 -4.74 -8.22 -15.73
CA GLU A 224 -4.72 -9.07 -16.92
C GLU A 224 -3.32 -9.09 -17.55
N PHE A 225 -2.87 -10.28 -17.93
CA PHE A 225 -1.54 -10.48 -18.52
C PHE A 225 -1.38 -9.71 -19.82
N ASP A 226 -0.36 -8.88 -19.89
CA ASP A 226 0.05 -8.16 -21.09
C ASP A 226 1.31 -8.84 -21.68
N PRO A 227 1.23 -9.46 -22.88
CA PRO A 227 2.40 -10.09 -23.52
C PRO A 227 3.55 -9.13 -23.80
N GLY A 228 3.27 -7.81 -23.83
CA GLY A 228 4.27 -6.77 -24.02
C GLY A 228 5.07 -6.44 -22.76
N ARG A 229 4.66 -6.96 -21.59
CA ARG A 229 5.33 -6.71 -20.32
C ARG A 229 6.13 -7.94 -19.86
N PRO A 230 7.32 -7.73 -19.27
CA PRO A 230 8.07 -8.80 -18.64
C PRO A 230 7.24 -9.48 -17.53
N ALA A 231 7.22 -10.82 -17.52
CA ALA A 231 6.50 -11.57 -16.52
C ALA A 231 7.33 -12.79 -16.04
N LEU A 232 7.20 -13.11 -14.75
CA LEU A 232 7.86 -14.26 -14.15
C LEU A 232 6.98 -15.51 -14.30
N ARG A 233 7.59 -16.64 -14.69
CA ARG A 233 6.95 -17.96 -14.63
C ARG A 233 6.66 -18.39 -13.20
N PHE A 234 7.56 -18.00 -12.28
CA PHE A 234 7.42 -18.21 -10.86
C PHE A 234 7.85 -16.96 -10.09
N ALA A 235 6.96 -16.42 -9.26
CA ALA A 235 7.22 -15.40 -8.27
C ALA A 235 6.85 -15.94 -6.90
N GLY A 236 7.79 -16.01 -5.96
CA GLY A 236 7.46 -16.62 -4.69
C GLY A 236 8.49 -16.40 -3.59
N TRP A 237 8.16 -16.96 -2.45
CA TRP A 237 8.90 -16.85 -1.21
C TRP A 237 9.27 -18.23 -0.70
N VAL A 238 10.38 -18.31 0.02
CA VAL A 238 10.74 -19.45 0.85
C VAL A 238 10.95 -18.97 2.29
N THR A 239 10.65 -19.84 3.27
CA THR A 239 10.97 -19.56 4.68
C THR A 239 12.48 -19.41 4.85
N GLU A 240 12.93 -18.75 5.92
CA GLU A 240 14.36 -18.66 6.24
C GLU A 240 15.00 -20.04 6.37
N GLU A 241 14.32 -20.99 7.02
CA GLU A 241 14.78 -22.37 7.15
C GLU A 241 14.94 -23.05 5.79
N ALA A 242 13.92 -22.98 4.93
CA ALA A 242 13.99 -23.57 3.60
C ALA A 242 15.05 -22.89 2.72
N GLY A 243 15.18 -21.55 2.82
CA GLY A 243 16.25 -20.78 2.19
C GLY A 243 17.63 -21.24 2.65
N GLY A 244 17.82 -21.43 3.95
CA GLY A 244 19.07 -21.98 4.51
C GLY A 244 19.40 -23.38 3.98
N ARG A 245 18.41 -24.27 3.85
CA ARG A 245 18.60 -25.60 3.24
C ARG A 245 18.98 -25.50 1.75
N LEU A 246 18.35 -24.59 0.99
CA LEU A 246 18.71 -24.33 -0.41
C LEU A 246 20.15 -23.83 -0.53
N LEU A 247 20.53 -22.84 0.25
CA LEU A 247 21.86 -22.23 0.22
C LEU A 247 22.96 -23.21 0.65
N SER A 248 22.65 -24.11 1.58
CA SER A 248 23.60 -25.13 2.03
C SER A 248 24.02 -26.10 0.91
N LEU A 249 23.17 -26.33 -0.09
CA LEU A 249 23.55 -27.09 -1.29
C LEU A 249 24.74 -26.45 -2.03
N SER A 250 24.90 -25.14 -1.88
CA SER A 250 25.97 -24.35 -2.52
C SER A 250 27.12 -24.00 -1.56
N GLY A 251 27.04 -24.47 -0.31
CA GLY A 251 28.06 -24.19 0.72
C GLY A 251 27.91 -22.80 1.37
N HIS A 252 26.74 -22.17 1.25
CA HIS A 252 26.44 -20.85 1.83
C HIS A 252 25.42 -20.94 2.96
N THR A 253 25.36 -19.89 3.77
CA THR A 253 24.33 -19.69 4.80
C THR A 253 23.56 -18.40 4.52
N VAL A 254 22.37 -18.24 5.13
CA VAL A 254 21.58 -16.99 5.05
C VAL A 254 22.43 -15.81 5.54
N GLU A 255 23.09 -15.96 6.68
CA GLU A 255 23.92 -14.91 7.29
C GLU A 255 25.08 -14.47 6.38
N THR A 256 25.82 -15.42 5.80
CA THR A 256 26.96 -15.11 4.92
C THR A 256 26.51 -14.39 3.64
N LEU A 257 25.36 -14.75 3.07
CA LEU A 257 24.85 -14.13 1.86
C LEU A 257 24.16 -12.79 2.14
N LEU A 258 23.52 -12.61 3.28
CA LEU A 258 23.01 -11.30 3.71
C LEU A 258 24.14 -10.30 3.83
N LYS A 259 25.21 -10.67 4.54
CA LYS A 259 26.42 -9.81 4.66
C LYS A 259 27.05 -9.52 3.31
N ALA A 260 27.11 -10.50 2.41
CA ALA A 260 27.65 -10.29 1.06
C ALA A 260 26.76 -9.35 0.23
N ALA A 261 25.42 -9.43 0.37
CA ALA A 261 24.49 -8.58 -0.34
C ALA A 261 24.58 -7.10 0.04
N ASP A 262 25.10 -6.77 1.21
CA ASP A 262 25.30 -5.40 1.68
C ASP A 262 26.64 -4.78 1.17
N ASP A 263 27.52 -5.58 0.54
CA ASP A 263 28.80 -5.09 0.01
C ASP A 263 28.57 -4.31 -1.30
N PRO A 264 29.04 -3.05 -1.43
CA PRO A 264 28.96 -2.29 -2.68
C PRO A 264 29.68 -2.95 -3.88
N ASN A 265 30.59 -3.89 -3.62
CA ASN A 265 31.29 -4.65 -4.65
C ASN A 265 30.67 -6.03 -4.90
N PHE A 266 29.48 -6.28 -4.37
CA PHE A 266 28.78 -7.53 -4.54
C PHE A 266 28.69 -7.95 -6.01
N LYS A 267 28.82 -9.24 -6.25
CA LYS A 267 28.61 -9.88 -7.56
C LYS A 267 27.66 -11.06 -7.38
N SER A 268 26.73 -11.19 -8.28
CA SER A 268 25.80 -12.33 -8.30
C SER A 268 26.57 -13.67 -8.23
N ILE A 269 26.03 -14.62 -7.48
CA ILE A 269 26.65 -15.91 -7.18
C ILE A 269 25.85 -17.04 -7.82
N PRO A 270 26.39 -17.76 -8.82
CA PRO A 270 25.77 -19.00 -9.30
C PRO A 270 25.70 -20.03 -8.17
N LEU A 271 24.47 -20.50 -7.87
CA LEU A 271 24.27 -21.42 -6.75
C LEU A 271 24.59 -22.90 -7.10
N GLY A 272 24.80 -23.20 -8.39
CA GLY A 272 25.21 -24.53 -8.85
C GLY A 272 24.17 -25.63 -8.65
N PHE A 273 22.90 -25.28 -8.40
CA PHE A 273 21.77 -26.18 -8.44
C PHE A 273 20.70 -25.68 -9.42
N ARG A 274 19.82 -26.57 -9.84
CA ARG A 274 18.65 -26.24 -10.64
C ARG A 274 17.39 -26.36 -9.80
N LEU A 275 16.47 -25.43 -9.99
CA LEU A 275 15.10 -25.56 -9.49
C LEU A 275 14.28 -26.31 -10.53
N ARG A 276 13.60 -27.38 -10.10
CA ARG A 276 12.75 -28.23 -10.90
C ARG A 276 11.38 -28.41 -10.25
N GLY A 277 10.36 -28.39 -11.06
CA GLY A 277 8.99 -28.60 -10.62
C GLY A 277 7.98 -28.04 -11.60
N GLN A 278 6.77 -27.87 -11.14
CA GLN A 278 5.71 -27.20 -11.88
C GLN A 278 4.77 -26.48 -10.92
N LEU A 279 4.21 -25.36 -11.38
CA LEU A 279 3.02 -24.77 -10.78
C LEU A 279 1.81 -25.21 -11.58
N VAL A 280 0.79 -25.65 -10.86
CA VAL A 280 -0.55 -25.92 -11.41
C VAL A 280 -1.49 -24.91 -10.80
N SER A 281 -2.21 -24.17 -11.64
CA SER A 281 -3.06 -23.08 -11.20
C SER A 281 -4.40 -23.09 -11.92
N SER A 282 -5.42 -22.59 -11.26
CA SER A 282 -6.69 -22.23 -11.90
C SER A 282 -6.78 -20.72 -12.01
N MET A 283 -7.43 -20.24 -13.06
CA MET A 283 -7.68 -18.83 -13.32
C MET A 283 -9.17 -18.54 -13.42
N ARG A 284 -9.59 -17.43 -12.86
CA ARG A 284 -10.93 -16.88 -13.07
C ARG A 284 -10.87 -15.37 -13.34
N ALA A 285 -11.76 -14.86 -14.17
CA ALA A 285 -11.92 -13.43 -14.32
C ALA A 285 -12.48 -12.82 -13.03
N ILE A 286 -11.85 -11.75 -12.56
CA ILE A 286 -12.30 -10.95 -11.43
C ILE A 286 -12.77 -9.59 -11.94
N LYS A 287 -13.95 -9.18 -11.51
CA LYS A 287 -14.45 -7.81 -11.67
C LYS A 287 -14.59 -7.22 -10.28
N SER A 288 -13.68 -6.38 -9.91
CA SER A 288 -13.75 -5.59 -8.69
C SER A 288 -13.66 -4.11 -9.02
N ARG A 289 -14.10 -3.27 -8.11
CA ARG A 289 -14.37 -1.86 -8.46
C ARG A 289 -13.70 -0.92 -7.46
N ASN A 290 -13.02 0.11 -7.97
CA ASN A 290 -12.78 1.31 -7.18
C ASN A 290 -14.13 2.03 -7.00
N VAL A 291 -14.35 2.58 -5.80
CA VAL A 291 -15.54 3.40 -5.51
C VAL A 291 -15.14 4.87 -5.45
N LEU A 292 -15.75 5.70 -6.29
CA LEU A 292 -15.35 7.09 -6.52
C LEU A 292 -16.53 8.05 -6.37
N GLY A 293 -16.38 9.05 -5.49
CA GLY A 293 -17.37 10.09 -5.30
C GLY A 293 -16.77 11.49 -5.37
N ARG A 294 -17.58 12.49 -5.74
CA ARG A 294 -17.14 13.87 -5.92
C ARG A 294 -18.07 14.89 -5.29
N VAL A 295 -17.48 15.86 -4.60
CA VAL A 295 -18.14 17.12 -4.23
C VAL A 295 -17.55 18.25 -5.04
N GLU A 296 -18.39 18.92 -5.82
CA GLU A 296 -17.97 20.01 -6.71
C GLU A 296 -17.54 21.25 -5.94
N GLY A 297 -16.45 21.86 -6.37
CA GLY A 297 -15.99 23.16 -5.91
C GLY A 297 -16.85 24.33 -6.43
N SER A 298 -16.43 25.56 -6.12
CA SER A 298 -17.15 26.79 -6.48
C SER A 298 -16.52 27.55 -7.66
N ASP A 299 -15.22 27.33 -7.96
CA ASP A 299 -14.54 28.04 -9.06
C ASP A 299 -14.75 27.31 -10.39
N PRO A 300 -15.33 27.96 -11.42
CA PRO A 300 -15.50 27.34 -12.74
C PRO A 300 -14.20 26.80 -13.36
N LYS A 301 -13.05 27.42 -13.06
CA LYS A 301 -11.74 26.90 -13.46
C LYS A 301 -11.26 25.79 -12.54
N GLY A 302 -11.56 25.86 -11.24
CA GLY A 302 -11.24 24.87 -10.23
C GLY A 302 -12.17 23.66 -10.22
N LEU A 303 -13.33 23.73 -10.90
CA LEU A 303 -14.27 22.59 -10.98
C LEU A 303 -13.64 21.33 -11.58
N THR A 304 -12.67 21.47 -12.48
CA THR A 304 -11.96 20.34 -13.08
C THR A 304 -10.81 19.82 -12.23
N GLU A 305 -10.37 20.58 -11.21
CA GLU A 305 -9.30 20.22 -10.29
C GLU A 305 -9.90 19.64 -9.00
N ALA A 306 -9.23 18.65 -8.41
CA ALA A 306 -9.72 18.04 -7.19
C ALA A 306 -8.60 17.70 -6.20
N VAL A 307 -8.86 17.92 -4.90
CA VAL A 307 -8.13 17.26 -3.83
C VAL A 307 -8.70 15.86 -3.67
N LEU A 308 -7.87 14.83 -3.70
CA LEU A 308 -8.27 13.43 -3.59
C LEU A 308 -7.99 12.91 -2.18
N PHE A 309 -9.03 12.39 -1.53
CA PHE A 309 -8.92 11.63 -0.28
C PHE A 309 -9.11 10.15 -0.60
N SER A 310 -8.28 9.28 -0.06
CA SER A 310 -8.34 7.87 -0.39
C SER A 310 -8.03 6.92 0.76
N ALA A 311 -8.57 5.72 0.65
CA ALA A 311 -8.28 4.53 1.45
C ALA A 311 -8.57 3.30 0.59
N HIS A 312 -8.03 2.12 0.91
CA HIS A 312 -8.48 0.89 0.28
C HIS A 312 -9.62 0.25 1.07
N TRP A 313 -10.53 -0.42 0.37
CA TRP A 313 -11.69 -1.05 0.99
C TRP A 313 -11.53 -2.56 1.12
N ASP A 314 -10.70 -3.18 0.30
CA ASP A 314 -10.47 -4.62 0.33
C ASP A 314 -9.64 -5.05 1.55
N HIS A 315 -9.74 -6.32 1.88
CA HIS A 315 -8.79 -7.01 2.73
C HIS A 315 -8.67 -8.46 2.24
N LEU A 316 -8.11 -9.34 3.06
CA LEU A 316 -7.71 -10.67 2.60
C LEU A 316 -8.88 -11.64 2.35
N GLY A 317 -10.13 -11.30 2.66
CA GLY A 317 -11.28 -12.18 2.46
C GLY A 317 -11.25 -13.39 3.39
N LYS A 318 -11.70 -14.54 2.89
CA LYS A 318 -11.54 -15.83 3.58
C LYS A 318 -10.23 -16.49 3.17
N GLY A 319 -9.49 -16.99 4.15
CA GLY A 319 -8.16 -17.55 3.92
C GLY A 319 -7.87 -18.78 4.79
N ILE A 320 -6.60 -19.01 5.04
CA ILE A 320 -6.12 -20.09 5.91
C ILE A 320 -6.62 -19.84 7.33
N ALA A 321 -7.30 -20.82 7.93
CA ALA A 321 -7.81 -20.68 9.28
C ALA A 321 -6.68 -20.58 10.31
N VAL A 322 -6.76 -19.56 11.17
CA VAL A 322 -5.89 -19.37 12.32
C VAL A 322 -6.75 -19.49 13.58
N ARG A 323 -6.44 -20.43 14.47
CA ARG A 323 -7.25 -20.70 15.68
C ARG A 323 -8.74 -20.94 15.40
N ASN A 324 -9.03 -21.65 14.30
CA ASN A 324 -10.39 -21.95 13.77
C ASN A 324 -11.16 -20.75 13.19
N ASP A 325 -10.53 -19.62 13.00
CA ASP A 325 -11.08 -18.48 12.29
C ASP A 325 -10.41 -18.33 10.92
N ALA A 326 -11.21 -18.17 9.87
CA ALA A 326 -10.77 -18.04 8.49
C ALA A 326 -11.22 -16.72 7.86
N VAL A 327 -11.90 -15.84 8.61
CA VAL A 327 -12.35 -14.52 8.14
C VAL A 327 -11.32 -13.48 8.52
N TYR A 328 -10.73 -12.84 7.54
CA TYR A 328 -9.73 -11.77 7.74
C TYR A 328 -10.46 -10.43 7.70
N ASN A 329 -10.95 -9.98 8.85
CA ASN A 329 -11.85 -8.83 8.94
C ASN A 329 -11.21 -7.50 8.55
N GLY A 330 -9.91 -7.30 8.78
CA GLY A 330 -9.19 -6.09 8.41
C GLY A 330 -9.81 -4.83 9.03
N ALA A 331 -9.96 -4.84 10.35
CA ALA A 331 -10.59 -3.73 11.05
C ALA A 331 -9.69 -2.50 11.06
N ILE A 332 -8.43 -2.66 11.44
CA ILE A 332 -7.42 -1.60 11.35
C ILE A 332 -6.99 -1.44 9.90
N ASP A 333 -6.84 -2.53 9.18
CA ASP A 333 -6.38 -2.60 7.79
C ASP A 333 -7.51 -3.04 6.84
N ASN A 334 -8.35 -2.17 6.23
CA ASN A 334 -8.30 -0.71 6.37
C ASN A 334 -9.74 -0.15 6.52
N ALA A 335 -10.58 -0.83 7.33
CA ALA A 335 -11.92 -0.31 7.62
C ALA A 335 -11.84 1.06 8.32
N THR A 336 -10.80 1.30 9.15
CA THR A 336 -10.56 2.59 9.81
C THR A 336 -10.28 3.72 8.82
N GLY A 337 -9.44 3.49 7.82
CA GLY A 337 -9.16 4.47 6.76
C GLY A 337 -10.40 4.79 5.93
N CYS A 338 -11.18 3.77 5.55
CA CYS A 338 -12.46 3.95 4.88
C CYS A 338 -13.42 4.81 5.70
N ALA A 339 -13.51 4.58 7.00
CA ALA A 339 -14.36 5.34 7.90
C ALA A 339 -13.97 6.82 7.95
N VAL A 340 -12.66 7.12 7.97
CA VAL A 340 -12.15 8.50 7.91
C VAL A 340 -12.53 9.18 6.59
N VAL A 341 -12.32 8.51 5.46
CA VAL A 341 -12.65 9.07 4.12
C VAL A 341 -14.17 9.28 3.97
N LEU A 342 -15.02 8.37 4.47
CA LEU A 342 -16.48 8.55 4.48
C LEU A 342 -16.89 9.76 5.31
N GLU A 343 -16.34 9.92 6.50
CA GLU A 343 -16.68 11.05 7.37
C GLU A 343 -16.23 12.39 6.76
N GLN A 344 -15.07 12.42 6.11
CA GLN A 344 -14.63 13.59 5.35
C GLN A 344 -15.56 13.88 4.18
N ALA A 345 -16.00 12.87 3.43
CA ALA A 345 -16.94 13.03 2.33
C ALA A 345 -18.26 13.64 2.79
N ARG A 346 -18.79 13.19 3.93
CA ARG A 346 -20.00 13.72 4.55
C ARG A 346 -19.87 15.20 4.90
N VAL A 347 -18.76 15.56 5.57
CA VAL A 347 -18.54 16.95 5.99
C VAL A 347 -18.32 17.87 4.78
N TRP A 348 -17.58 17.42 3.77
CA TRP A 348 -17.41 18.17 2.52
C TRP A 348 -18.73 18.41 1.80
N ALA A 349 -19.61 17.42 1.76
CA ALA A 349 -20.93 17.53 1.14
C ALA A 349 -21.84 18.54 1.88
N SER A 350 -21.68 18.65 3.20
CA SER A 350 -22.47 19.55 4.07
C SER A 350 -21.95 20.98 4.16
N LEU A 351 -20.81 21.31 3.53
CA LEU A 351 -20.26 22.64 3.58
C LEU A 351 -21.20 23.69 2.98
N GLY A 352 -21.59 24.68 3.77
CA GLY A 352 -22.42 25.81 3.31
C GLY A 352 -21.72 26.67 2.26
N GLN A 353 -20.39 26.82 2.35
CA GLN A 353 -19.55 27.49 1.37
C GLN A 353 -18.57 26.48 0.78
N LYS A 354 -18.71 26.23 -0.51
CA LYS A 354 -17.84 25.28 -1.23
C LYS A 354 -16.45 25.90 -1.44
N PRO A 355 -15.38 25.10 -1.23
CA PRO A 355 -14.03 25.54 -1.56
C PRO A 355 -13.87 25.71 -3.07
N ARG A 356 -12.79 26.35 -3.49
CA ARG A 356 -12.50 26.64 -4.88
C ARG A 356 -12.41 25.36 -5.74
N ARG A 357 -11.62 24.38 -5.31
CA ARG A 357 -11.48 23.09 -5.99
C ARG A 357 -12.48 22.07 -5.48
N SER A 358 -12.79 21.12 -6.33
CA SER A 358 -13.58 19.95 -5.95
C SER A 358 -12.82 19.06 -4.95
N ALA A 359 -13.56 18.21 -4.23
CA ALA A 359 -13.00 17.07 -3.52
C ALA A 359 -13.40 15.77 -4.24
N LEU A 360 -12.47 14.84 -4.36
CA LEU A 360 -12.67 13.49 -4.85
C LEU A 360 -12.42 12.51 -3.69
N PHE A 361 -13.28 11.53 -3.53
CA PHE A 361 -13.16 10.48 -2.51
C PHE A 361 -13.04 9.15 -3.23
N ALA A 362 -11.98 8.40 -2.93
CA ALA A 362 -11.69 7.13 -3.58
C ALA A 362 -11.49 6.04 -2.54
N PHE A 363 -12.12 4.89 -2.80
CA PHE A 363 -11.90 3.66 -2.06
C PHE A 363 -11.38 2.63 -3.06
N TRP A 364 -10.11 2.29 -2.91
CA TRP A 364 -9.41 1.45 -3.85
C TRP A 364 -9.70 -0.03 -3.61
N THR A 365 -9.72 -0.81 -4.66
CA THR A 365 -9.76 -2.27 -4.62
C THR A 365 -8.37 -2.86 -4.76
N ALA A 366 -8.17 -4.08 -4.28
CA ALA A 366 -6.98 -4.90 -4.48
C ALA A 366 -5.66 -4.20 -4.11
N GLU A 367 -5.70 -3.41 -3.02
CA GLU A 367 -4.49 -2.86 -2.40
C GLU A 367 -3.59 -3.98 -1.91
N GLU A 368 -4.16 -4.95 -1.19
CA GLU A 368 -3.51 -6.12 -0.59
C GLU A 368 -2.82 -7.04 -1.61
N SER A 369 -3.22 -6.92 -2.87
CA SER A 369 -2.62 -7.66 -3.99
C SER A 369 -1.58 -6.85 -4.77
N GLY A 370 -1.09 -5.75 -4.18
CA GLY A 370 -0.05 -4.88 -4.74
C GLY A 370 -0.59 -3.61 -5.38
N LEU A 371 -1.53 -2.91 -4.71
CA LEU A 371 -2.02 -1.56 -5.06
C LEU A 371 -2.77 -1.50 -6.41
N ARG A 372 -3.45 -2.61 -6.82
CA ARG A 372 -3.97 -2.75 -8.21
C ARG A 372 -5.04 -1.74 -8.56
N GLY A 373 -5.95 -1.40 -7.63
CA GLY A 373 -6.99 -0.40 -7.88
C GLY A 373 -6.44 0.99 -8.11
N ALA A 374 -5.47 1.40 -7.30
CA ALA A 374 -4.78 2.68 -7.47
C ALA A 374 -3.88 2.69 -8.72
N GLU A 375 -3.19 1.57 -9.04
CA GLU A 375 -2.44 1.40 -10.29
C GLU A 375 -3.35 1.58 -11.51
N TYR A 376 -4.52 0.94 -11.49
CA TYR A 376 -5.48 1.06 -12.60
C TYR A 376 -6.01 2.48 -12.75
N PHE A 377 -6.40 3.14 -11.65
CA PHE A 377 -6.82 4.53 -11.69
C PHE A 377 -5.71 5.46 -12.19
N ALA A 378 -4.47 5.25 -11.78
CA ALA A 378 -3.33 6.06 -12.25
C ALA A 378 -3.12 5.93 -13.76
N ALA A 379 -3.36 4.75 -14.34
CA ALA A 379 -3.29 4.49 -15.78
C ALA A 379 -4.55 4.92 -16.55
N HIS A 380 -5.73 4.81 -15.93
CA HIS A 380 -7.04 5.08 -16.54
C HIS A 380 -7.89 6.02 -15.63
N PRO A 381 -7.43 7.25 -15.37
CA PRO A 381 -8.07 8.12 -14.40
C PRO A 381 -9.44 8.61 -14.90
N THR A 382 -10.46 8.61 -14.04
CA THR A 382 -11.80 9.13 -14.35
C THR A 382 -11.84 10.66 -14.44
N ILE A 383 -10.81 11.34 -13.93
CA ILE A 383 -10.50 12.74 -14.17
C ILE A 383 -9.04 12.84 -14.63
N PRO A 384 -8.67 13.77 -15.52
CA PRO A 384 -7.28 13.88 -15.97
C PRO A 384 -6.29 13.94 -14.81
N ALA A 385 -5.23 13.15 -14.84
CA ALA A 385 -4.23 13.09 -13.76
C ALA A 385 -3.65 14.47 -13.42
N ALA A 386 -3.46 15.35 -14.42
CA ALA A 386 -3.01 16.73 -14.22
C ALA A 386 -4.01 17.60 -13.44
N LYS A 387 -5.25 17.13 -13.26
CA LYS A 387 -6.32 17.80 -12.50
C LYS A 387 -6.50 17.24 -11.08
N VAL A 388 -5.87 16.15 -10.74
CA VAL A 388 -5.76 15.70 -9.35
C VAL A 388 -4.70 16.57 -8.68
N ALA A 389 -5.12 17.52 -7.85
CA ALA A 389 -4.23 18.47 -7.22
C ALA A 389 -3.24 17.77 -6.30
N ILE A 390 -3.75 16.88 -5.47
CA ILE A 390 -2.97 16.08 -4.51
C ILE A 390 -3.81 14.88 -4.06
N ASN A 391 -3.15 13.82 -3.60
CA ASN A 391 -3.80 12.72 -2.89
C ASN A 391 -3.40 12.71 -1.41
N ILE A 392 -4.40 12.65 -0.55
CA ILE A 392 -4.31 12.49 0.91
C ILE A 392 -4.84 11.10 1.24
N ASN A 393 -3.97 10.18 1.60
CA ASN A 393 -4.29 8.78 1.81
C ASN A 393 -4.35 8.40 3.28
N TYR A 394 -5.25 7.48 3.62
CA TYR A 394 -5.43 6.93 4.97
C TYR A 394 -5.37 5.41 4.91
N ASP A 395 -4.51 4.86 5.76
CA ASP A 395 -4.29 3.42 5.74
C ASP A 395 -3.74 2.96 7.08
N ALA A 396 -4.36 1.94 7.67
CA ALA A 396 -4.02 1.34 8.97
C ALA A 396 -3.96 2.38 10.11
N LEU A 397 -5.08 3.01 10.42
CA LEU A 397 -5.19 3.95 11.55
C LEU A 397 -5.62 3.21 12.82
N PHE A 398 -4.78 3.28 13.86
CA PHE A 398 -5.04 2.62 15.15
C PHE A 398 -6.00 3.44 16.01
N PRO A 399 -7.21 2.92 16.36
CA PRO A 399 -8.12 3.59 17.28
C PRO A 399 -7.49 3.71 18.68
N SER A 400 -7.37 4.94 19.16
CA SER A 400 -6.81 5.28 20.48
C SER A 400 -7.26 6.67 20.94
N ALA A 401 -6.88 7.09 22.13
CA ALA A 401 -6.97 8.49 22.53
C ALA A 401 -6.17 9.39 21.58
N ARG A 402 -6.43 10.69 21.60
CA ARG A 402 -5.71 11.67 20.78
C ARG A 402 -4.20 11.60 20.98
N THR A 403 -3.46 11.95 19.95
CA THR A 403 -2.01 12.12 20.01
C THR A 403 -1.64 13.62 20.09
N ARG A 404 -0.45 13.92 20.65
CA ARG A 404 0.13 15.26 20.66
C ARG A 404 0.85 15.60 19.36
N ASP A 405 1.03 14.60 18.51
CA ASP A 405 1.78 14.69 17.25
C ASP A 405 1.03 14.02 16.11
N ALA A 406 1.45 14.32 14.90
CA ALA A 406 1.02 13.66 13.68
C ALA A 406 2.23 13.24 12.85
N VAL A 407 2.09 12.13 12.14
CA VAL A 407 3.06 11.64 11.16
C VAL A 407 2.45 11.83 9.77
N VAL A 408 3.10 12.60 8.91
CA VAL A 408 2.64 12.85 7.55
C VAL A 408 3.74 12.43 6.59
N THR A 409 3.62 11.22 6.02
CA THR A 409 4.71 10.60 5.25
C THR A 409 4.63 11.00 3.78
N GLY A 410 5.63 11.74 3.30
CA GLY A 410 5.78 12.15 1.90
C GLY A 410 5.36 13.59 1.59
N ALA A 411 4.64 14.28 2.50
CA ALA A 411 4.22 15.67 2.28
C ALA A 411 5.39 16.65 2.24
N GLU A 412 6.46 16.39 2.97
CA GLU A 412 7.70 17.17 3.01
C GLU A 412 8.42 17.22 1.65
N ARG A 413 8.08 16.29 0.77
CA ARG A 413 8.58 16.16 -0.60
C ARG A 413 7.80 17.04 -1.60
N THR A 414 6.78 17.77 -1.13
CA THR A 414 5.85 18.55 -1.96
C THR A 414 5.81 20.01 -1.56
N THR A 415 5.30 20.85 -2.45
CA THR A 415 5.13 22.30 -2.20
C THR A 415 4.08 22.61 -1.15
N VAL A 416 3.31 21.62 -0.66
CA VAL A 416 2.28 21.84 0.39
C VAL A 416 2.82 21.72 1.81
N TRP A 417 4.11 21.43 2.00
CA TRP A 417 4.68 21.21 3.32
C TRP A 417 4.42 22.37 4.29
N SER A 418 4.49 23.61 3.83
CA SER A 418 4.15 24.78 4.66
C SER A 418 2.68 24.80 5.10
N MET A 419 1.77 24.28 4.26
CA MET A 419 0.35 24.15 4.63
C MET A 419 0.13 23.05 5.67
N VAL A 420 0.91 21.96 5.59
CA VAL A 420 0.91 20.89 6.60
C VAL A 420 1.38 21.43 7.95
N GLN A 421 2.46 22.19 7.98
CA GLN A 421 2.98 22.84 9.18
C GLN A 421 1.97 23.81 9.79
N GLU A 422 1.29 24.61 8.96
CA GLU A 422 0.26 25.55 9.43
C GLU A 422 -0.97 24.82 9.97
N ALA A 423 -1.41 23.75 9.32
CA ALA A 423 -2.52 22.93 9.80
C ALA A 423 -2.20 22.26 11.15
N ALA A 424 -0.99 21.73 11.30
CA ALA A 424 -0.51 21.16 12.55
C ALA A 424 -0.48 22.23 13.67
N ARG A 425 0.09 23.41 13.39
CA ARG A 425 0.13 24.51 14.35
C ARG A 425 -1.27 24.95 14.81
N ARG A 426 -2.25 25.03 13.90
CA ARG A 426 -3.65 25.38 14.24
C ARG A 426 -4.33 24.35 15.12
N MET A 427 -3.92 23.10 15.01
CA MET A 427 -4.46 21.99 15.80
C MET A 427 -3.60 21.67 17.03
N GLU A 428 -2.58 22.49 17.32
CA GLU A 428 -1.63 22.27 18.42
C GLU A 428 -0.93 20.91 18.35
N LEU A 429 -0.68 20.44 17.11
CA LEU A 429 0.03 19.19 16.84
C LEU A 429 1.50 19.46 16.51
N GLU A 430 2.37 18.65 17.04
CA GLU A 430 3.74 18.54 16.57
C GLU A 430 3.80 17.61 15.34
N LEU A 431 4.68 17.90 14.40
CA LEU A 431 4.95 17.00 13.29
C LEU A 431 6.15 16.13 13.66
N SER A 432 5.91 14.84 13.75
CA SER A 432 6.95 13.83 14.02
C SER A 432 7.38 13.15 12.73
N PRO A 433 8.68 12.78 12.60
CA PRO A 433 9.13 11.95 11.49
C PRO A 433 8.49 10.57 11.55
N ASP A 434 8.57 9.83 10.43
CA ASP A 434 8.19 8.42 10.41
C ASP A 434 8.98 7.65 11.48
N PRO A 435 8.32 7.02 12.46
CA PRO A 435 9.01 6.29 13.53
C PRO A 435 9.70 5.02 13.06
N ARG A 436 9.35 4.53 11.86
CA ARG A 436 9.88 3.30 11.26
C ARG A 436 10.22 3.49 9.78
N PRO A 437 11.15 4.41 9.45
CA PRO A 437 11.50 4.72 8.07
C PRO A 437 12.08 3.51 7.31
N GLU A 438 12.67 2.54 8.02
CA GLU A 438 13.18 1.28 7.49
C GLU A 438 12.07 0.35 6.96
N GLN A 439 10.81 0.64 7.22
CA GLN A 439 9.67 -0.12 6.69
C GLN A 439 9.15 0.42 5.36
N GLY A 440 9.60 1.61 4.94
CA GLY A 440 9.21 2.22 3.68
C GLY A 440 7.72 2.46 3.55
N SER A 441 7.08 3.00 4.59
CA SER A 441 5.63 3.20 4.68
C SER A 441 5.07 4.01 3.50
N PHE A 442 5.86 4.93 2.92
CA PHE A 442 5.47 5.68 1.73
C PHE A 442 5.19 4.78 0.51
N TYR A 443 5.93 3.68 0.36
CA TYR A 443 5.84 2.77 -0.80
C TYR A 443 4.92 1.57 -0.56
N ARG A 444 4.17 1.55 0.55
CA ARG A 444 3.34 0.41 0.97
C ARG A 444 1.85 0.65 0.83
N SER A 445 1.42 1.80 0.33
CA SER A 445 0.01 2.14 0.24
C SER A 445 -0.31 2.87 -1.06
N ASP A 446 -1.56 2.96 -1.42
CA ASP A 446 -2.12 3.38 -2.72
C ASP A 446 -1.63 4.72 -3.25
N HIS A 447 -1.36 5.69 -2.38
CA HIS A 447 -0.85 7.00 -2.78
C HIS A 447 0.45 6.91 -3.60
N PHE A 448 1.21 5.84 -3.41
CA PHE A 448 2.43 5.60 -4.16
C PHE A 448 2.17 5.42 -5.67
N MET A 449 1.09 4.73 -6.06
CA MET A 449 0.77 4.55 -7.49
C MET A 449 0.42 5.88 -8.17
N LEU A 450 -0.20 6.81 -7.42
CA LEU A 450 -0.45 8.15 -7.92
C LEU A 450 0.85 8.98 -8.00
N ALA A 451 1.75 8.82 -7.03
CA ALA A 451 3.06 9.43 -7.06
C ALA A 451 3.86 9.01 -8.30
N LYS A 452 3.85 7.74 -8.67
CA LYS A 452 4.53 7.20 -9.87
C LYS A 452 4.12 7.90 -11.19
N VAL A 453 2.91 8.46 -11.26
CA VAL A 453 2.43 9.22 -12.42
C VAL A 453 2.53 10.74 -12.21
N GLY A 454 3.28 11.18 -11.20
CA GLY A 454 3.59 12.59 -10.92
C GLY A 454 2.51 13.31 -10.11
N ILE A 455 1.45 12.67 -9.63
CA ILE A 455 0.47 13.27 -8.72
C ILE A 455 1.11 13.43 -7.34
N PRO A 456 1.21 14.65 -6.77
CA PRO A 456 1.64 14.82 -5.40
C PRO A 456 0.76 13.99 -4.47
N ALA A 457 1.38 13.22 -3.58
CA ALA A 457 0.64 12.27 -2.76
C ALA A 457 1.37 12.01 -1.44
N PHE A 458 0.61 11.82 -0.37
CA PHE A 458 1.15 11.51 0.94
C PHE A 458 0.13 10.77 1.80
N LYS A 459 0.63 10.13 2.86
CA LYS A 459 -0.18 9.43 3.85
C LYS A 459 -0.28 10.28 5.12
N VAL A 460 -1.51 10.45 5.62
CA VAL A 460 -1.76 11.02 6.96
C VAL A 460 -1.86 9.86 7.94
N GLY A 461 -0.95 9.84 8.90
CA GLY A 461 -0.93 8.89 10.00
C GLY A 461 -1.21 9.56 11.34
N LEU A 462 -1.48 8.73 12.32
CA LEU A 462 -1.54 9.14 13.72
C LEU A 462 -0.13 9.39 14.25
N GLY A 463 -0.03 10.27 15.26
CA GLY A 463 1.20 10.43 16.01
C GLY A 463 1.50 9.21 16.91
N THR A 464 2.65 9.26 17.54
CA THR A 464 3.11 8.20 18.45
C THR A 464 2.93 8.54 19.94
N ARG A 465 2.70 9.82 20.25
CA ARG A 465 2.58 10.31 21.63
C ARG A 465 1.12 10.43 22.06
N VAL A 466 0.53 9.28 22.44
CA VAL A 466 -0.87 9.19 22.86
C VAL A 466 -1.08 9.86 24.22
N ILE A 467 -2.04 10.78 24.29
CA ILE A 467 -2.34 11.53 25.54
C ILE A 467 -2.83 10.56 26.62
N GLY A 468 -2.23 10.66 27.81
CA GLY A 468 -2.57 9.81 28.96
C GLY A 468 -1.98 8.40 28.89
N LYS A 469 -1.10 8.11 27.93
CA LYS A 469 -0.38 6.83 27.82
C LYS A 469 1.13 7.03 27.96
N PRO A 470 1.88 5.97 28.34
CA PRO A 470 3.34 6.00 28.33
C PRO A 470 3.92 6.24 26.94
N ASP A 471 5.14 6.75 26.85
CA ASP A 471 5.82 7.08 25.58
C ASP A 471 6.02 5.87 24.67
N ASP A 472 6.14 4.67 25.21
CA ASP A 472 6.31 3.43 24.48
C ASP A 472 4.99 2.75 24.06
N PHE A 473 3.84 3.34 24.42
CA PHE A 473 2.52 2.75 24.16
C PHE A 473 2.31 2.44 22.67
N SER A 474 2.48 3.43 21.79
CA SER A 474 2.27 3.25 20.36
C SER A 474 3.24 2.25 19.74
N SER A 475 4.47 2.18 20.24
CA SER A 475 5.46 1.20 19.80
C SER A 475 5.04 -0.22 20.17
N LYS A 476 4.55 -0.43 21.39
CA LYS A 476 4.06 -1.73 21.86
C LYS A 476 2.81 -2.17 21.12
N GLU A 477 1.85 -1.25 20.90
CA GLU A 477 0.64 -1.52 20.11
C GLU A 477 0.97 -1.93 18.69
N TYR A 478 1.92 -1.22 18.05
CA TYR A 478 2.36 -1.58 16.71
C TYR A 478 3.06 -2.95 16.68
N GLN A 479 3.93 -3.23 17.65
CA GLN A 479 4.62 -4.54 17.74
C GLN A 479 3.62 -5.68 17.93
N ASP A 480 2.64 -5.49 18.82
CA ASP A 480 1.58 -6.48 19.03
C ASP A 480 0.73 -6.66 17.76
N TYR A 481 0.33 -5.58 17.12
CA TYR A 481 -0.43 -5.63 15.88
C TYR A 481 0.34 -6.39 14.79
N ASN A 482 1.59 -6.03 14.57
CA ASN A 482 2.43 -6.64 13.54
C ASN A 482 2.72 -8.13 13.78
N ALA A 483 2.82 -8.53 15.05
CA ALA A 483 3.08 -9.92 15.43
C ALA A 483 1.82 -10.81 15.42
N ASN A 484 0.64 -10.24 15.77
CA ASN A 484 -0.52 -11.05 16.14
C ASN A 484 -1.78 -10.74 15.33
N ARG A 485 -1.87 -9.57 14.65
CA ARG A 485 -3.09 -9.11 13.99
C ARG A 485 -2.90 -8.75 12.51
N TYR A 486 -1.77 -8.20 12.13
CA TYR A 486 -1.50 -7.80 10.75
C TYR A 486 -1.59 -8.99 9.81
N HIS A 487 -2.51 -8.94 8.85
CA HIS A 487 -2.88 -10.03 7.93
C HIS A 487 -3.23 -11.33 8.67
N GLN A 488 -3.95 -11.18 9.77
CA GLN A 488 -4.46 -12.27 10.59
C GLN A 488 -5.98 -12.09 10.81
N PRO A 489 -6.76 -13.17 11.04
CA PRO A 489 -8.16 -13.04 11.42
C PRO A 489 -8.37 -12.16 12.66
N ALA A 490 -7.37 -12.10 13.55
CA ALA A 490 -7.43 -11.32 14.79
C ALA A 490 -7.41 -9.77 14.58
N ASP A 491 -7.32 -9.26 13.35
CA ASP A 491 -7.59 -7.83 13.07
C ASP A 491 -9.10 -7.56 13.02
N GLU A 492 -9.75 -7.74 14.16
CA GLU A 492 -11.18 -7.57 14.36
C GLU A 492 -11.52 -6.22 15.01
N TYR A 493 -12.74 -5.75 14.77
CA TYR A 493 -13.31 -4.61 15.49
C TYR A 493 -13.49 -4.92 16.99
N ARG A 494 -13.23 -3.93 17.84
CA ARG A 494 -13.40 -4.03 19.29
C ARG A 494 -14.25 -2.87 19.81
N ASP A 495 -15.24 -3.19 20.64
CA ASP A 495 -16.15 -2.19 21.23
C ASP A 495 -15.44 -1.23 22.19
N ASP A 496 -14.30 -1.64 22.79
CA ASP A 496 -13.50 -0.84 23.72
C ASP A 496 -12.54 0.16 23.03
N TRP A 497 -12.52 0.24 21.71
CA TRP A 497 -11.69 1.17 20.99
C TRP A 497 -12.11 2.63 21.20
N ASP A 498 -11.13 3.50 21.40
CA ASP A 498 -11.31 4.94 21.42
C ASP A 498 -11.07 5.52 20.01
N PHE A 499 -12.09 6.15 19.44
CA PHE A 499 -12.00 6.75 18.10
C PHE A 499 -11.55 8.21 18.09
N ALA A 500 -11.11 8.76 19.22
CA ALA A 500 -10.67 10.15 19.33
C ALA A 500 -9.41 10.43 18.47
N SER A 501 -8.54 9.43 18.28
CA SER A 501 -7.38 9.53 17.38
C SER A 501 -7.81 9.66 15.92
N LEU A 502 -8.76 8.83 15.45
CA LEU A 502 -9.29 8.88 14.08
C LEU A 502 -10.02 10.19 13.80
N GLU A 503 -10.81 10.66 14.79
CA GLU A 503 -11.46 11.97 14.73
C GLU A 503 -10.43 13.09 14.55
N HIS A 504 -9.32 13.00 15.26
CA HIS A 504 -8.25 13.99 15.19
C HIS A 504 -7.52 13.94 13.83
N ALA A 505 -7.21 12.76 13.31
CA ALA A 505 -6.63 12.60 11.98
C ALA A 505 -7.57 13.08 10.86
N ALA A 506 -8.87 12.78 10.97
CA ALA A 506 -9.88 13.24 10.03
C ALA A 506 -9.99 14.78 10.01
N ARG A 507 -9.98 15.41 11.19
CA ARG A 507 -9.98 16.89 11.33
C ARG A 507 -8.73 17.52 10.72
N PHE A 508 -7.58 16.92 10.98
CA PHE A 508 -6.31 17.38 10.41
C PHE A 508 -6.32 17.31 8.88
N GLY A 509 -6.66 16.16 8.31
CA GLY A 509 -6.73 15.99 6.86
C GLY A 509 -7.82 16.84 6.20
N PHE A 510 -8.97 17.05 6.87
CA PHE A 510 -10.02 17.97 6.40
C PHE A 510 -9.52 19.42 6.32
N LEU A 511 -8.88 19.92 7.37
CA LEU A 511 -8.31 21.26 7.38
C LEU A 511 -7.25 21.45 6.29
N LEU A 512 -6.36 20.47 6.17
CA LEU A 512 -5.32 20.48 5.15
C LEU A 512 -5.93 20.45 3.75
N GLY A 513 -6.90 19.58 3.50
CA GLY A 513 -7.59 19.50 2.22
C GLY A 513 -8.30 20.79 1.84
N LEU A 514 -8.97 21.46 2.80
CA LEU A 514 -9.60 22.76 2.58
C LEU A 514 -8.58 23.85 2.20
N ASN A 515 -7.45 23.89 2.90
CA ASN A 515 -6.38 24.85 2.61
C ASN A 515 -5.85 24.63 1.16
N ILE A 516 -5.61 23.39 0.79
CA ILE A 516 -5.16 23.03 -0.56
C ILE A 516 -6.24 23.31 -1.62
N ALA A 517 -7.51 23.00 -1.31
CA ALA A 517 -8.61 23.24 -2.24
C ALA A 517 -8.82 24.75 -2.52
N ASN A 518 -8.50 25.62 -1.58
CA ASN A 518 -8.60 27.08 -1.72
C ASN A 518 -7.30 27.74 -2.21
N ALA A 519 -6.19 27.02 -2.25
CA ALA A 519 -4.91 27.56 -2.70
C ALA A 519 -4.96 28.03 -4.16
N THR A 520 -4.21 29.07 -4.49
CA THR A 520 -4.14 29.61 -5.85
C THR A 520 -3.42 28.67 -6.80
N GLU A 521 -2.30 28.13 -6.34
CA GLU A 521 -1.44 27.25 -7.14
C GLU A 521 -1.78 25.77 -6.94
N LEU A 522 -1.50 24.99 -7.97
CA LEU A 522 -1.56 23.53 -7.85
C LEU A 522 -0.34 23.02 -7.07
N PRO A 523 -0.53 22.07 -6.15
CA PRO A 523 0.57 21.32 -5.54
C PRO A 523 1.49 20.67 -6.55
N ARG A 524 2.79 20.60 -6.22
CA ARG A 524 3.83 19.95 -7.03
C ARG A 524 4.79 19.18 -6.13
N TRP A 525 5.49 18.23 -6.71
CA TRP A 525 6.68 17.67 -6.09
C TRP A 525 7.79 18.73 -6.05
N ASN A 526 8.62 18.67 -5.05
CA ASN A 526 9.80 19.56 -4.95
C ASN A 526 10.76 19.30 -6.11
N PRO A 527 11.49 20.32 -6.58
CA PRO A 527 12.49 20.13 -7.62
C PRO A 527 13.53 19.06 -7.24
N GLY A 528 13.77 18.12 -8.15
CA GLY A 528 14.72 17.01 -7.94
C GLY A 528 14.12 15.79 -7.22
N ASP A 529 12.86 15.83 -6.84
CA ASP A 529 12.19 14.64 -6.34
C ASP A 529 12.02 13.57 -7.44
N GLU A 530 12.12 12.31 -7.07
CA GLU A 530 12.01 11.17 -8.01
C GLU A 530 10.68 11.11 -8.76
N PHE A 531 9.61 11.71 -8.21
CA PHE A 531 8.28 11.78 -8.81
C PHE A 531 8.00 13.10 -9.54
N ALA A 532 8.95 14.03 -9.53
CA ALA A 532 8.81 15.29 -10.26
C ALA A 532 8.91 15.04 -11.77
N VAL A 533 7.75 15.06 -12.46
CA VAL A 533 7.69 14.94 -13.92
C VAL A 533 7.68 16.31 -14.58
N ALA A 534 8.36 16.45 -15.71
CA ALA A 534 8.39 17.71 -16.46
C ALA A 534 6.97 18.08 -16.96
N GLY A 535 6.56 19.32 -16.71
CA GLY A 535 5.29 19.87 -17.21
C GLY A 535 4.10 19.75 -16.25
N ARG A 536 4.32 19.37 -15.01
CA ARG A 536 3.30 19.39 -13.97
C ARG A 536 3.57 20.46 -12.91
#